data_b7cd39775fb63226827a3948ad4672e2
#
_entry.id   b7cd39775fb63226827a3948ad4672e2
#
_cell.length_a   1.000
_cell.length_b   1.000
_cell.length_c   1.000
_cell.angle_alpha   90.00
_cell.angle_beta   90.00
_cell.angle_gamma   90.00
#
_symmetry.space_group_name_H-M   'P 1'
#
loop_
_entity.id
_entity.type
_entity.pdbx_description
1 polymer ?
#
loop_
_entity_poly.entity_id
_entity_poly.type
_entity_poly.pdbx_seq_one_letter_code
_entity_poly.pdbx_strand_id
1 'polypeptide(L)'
;MFAEINRSESGNLPARPITIGENAFQGKIDRPQGFDTHQFLWVVKGSGRFWASGETRALGQGYGLFTRANVRHGYESAGGQFHTMWVTFTGAEALLDAYGVGDWMFFAAPDFLSSATEQLERLCQNAATAMVRSAHTYTWAVELLEALFPRGETLRERVNRFLEQEYARALSLEEIAQSVGMSRFALCHAYAAEAGTTVMNALNQIRVQKAKRFLRYTASQISQIGRMCGFESASYFAKEFRKRTGVSPSEYRTGFGREKGRG
;
A
#
# COMPACT_ATOMS: atom_id res chain seq x y z
N MET A 1 18.12 23.21 -7.92
CA MET A 1 18.39 23.66 -6.53
C MET A 1 18.51 22.39 -5.68
N PHE A 2 19.32 22.40 -4.64
CA PHE A 2 19.65 21.18 -3.91
C PHE A 2 19.60 21.50 -2.42
N ALA A 3 18.81 20.75 -1.65
CA ALA A 3 18.74 20.88 -0.21
C ALA A 3 19.49 19.72 0.45
N GLU A 4 20.56 20.02 1.18
CA GLU A 4 21.22 19.08 2.08
C GLU A 4 20.45 19.07 3.41
N ILE A 5 19.83 17.95 3.72
CA ILE A 5 19.02 17.78 4.94
C ILE A 5 19.89 17.05 5.95
N ASN A 6 20.64 17.83 6.70
CA ASN A 6 21.49 17.55 7.86
C ASN A 6 22.00 16.10 8.11
N ARG A 7 23.32 15.89 7.95
CA ARG A 7 24.02 14.62 8.21
C ARG A 7 24.25 14.31 9.69
N SER A 8 24.04 15.25 10.60
CA SER A 8 24.55 15.17 11.99
C SER A 8 23.61 14.48 13.00
N GLU A 9 22.43 14.06 12.62
CA GLU A 9 21.51 13.42 13.55
C GLU A 9 21.69 11.88 13.53
N SER A 10 22.27 11.34 14.61
CA SER A 10 22.38 9.89 14.86
C SER A 10 21.08 9.35 15.46
N GLY A 11 20.45 8.38 14.81
CA GLY A 11 19.27 7.66 15.33
C GLY A 11 18.84 6.58 14.34
N ASN A 12 18.30 5.50 14.86
CA ASN A 12 17.74 4.41 14.04
C ASN A 12 16.34 4.80 13.55
N LEU A 13 16.28 5.71 12.58
CA LEU A 13 15.03 6.23 12.01
C LEU A 13 14.59 5.38 10.79
N PRO A 14 13.27 5.16 10.58
CA PRO A 14 12.76 4.31 9.49
C PRO A 14 13.23 4.71 8.09
N ALA A 15 13.34 6.01 7.79
CA ALA A 15 13.90 6.53 6.56
C ALA A 15 14.41 7.96 6.79
N ARG A 16 15.72 8.17 6.73
CA ARG A 16 16.29 9.50 6.96
C ARG A 16 16.67 10.14 5.63
N PRO A 17 16.05 11.25 5.23
CA PRO A 17 16.45 11.97 4.02
C PRO A 17 17.85 12.56 4.20
N ILE A 18 18.66 12.46 3.16
CA ILE A 18 20.02 13.04 3.12
C ILE A 18 20.06 14.20 2.15
N THR A 19 19.63 13.97 0.89
CA THR A 19 19.52 15.04 -0.12
C THR A 19 18.26 14.87 -0.92
N ILE A 20 17.62 15.98 -1.25
CA ILE A 20 16.50 16.07 -2.17
C ILE A 20 16.82 17.20 -3.14
N GLY A 21 16.64 17.00 -4.43
CA GLY A 21 16.93 18.11 -5.35
C GLY A 21 16.73 17.76 -6.82
N GLU A 22 17.04 18.76 -7.62
CA GLU A 22 17.01 18.69 -9.06
C GLU A 22 18.26 19.37 -9.69
N ASN A 23 18.61 18.93 -10.88
CA ASN A 23 19.65 19.60 -11.68
C ASN A 23 19.22 19.65 -13.15
N ALA A 24 19.01 20.86 -13.66
CA ALA A 24 18.57 21.09 -15.04
C ALA A 24 19.63 20.72 -16.09
N PHE A 25 20.90 20.67 -15.68
CA PHE A 25 22.06 20.32 -16.53
C PHE A 25 22.95 19.33 -15.80
N GLN A 26 22.43 18.12 -15.63
CA GLN A 26 23.13 17.08 -14.88
C GLN A 26 24.44 16.70 -15.56
N GLY A 27 25.54 16.93 -14.88
CA GLY A 27 26.86 16.47 -15.27
C GLY A 27 27.06 14.97 -15.09
N LYS A 28 28.18 14.48 -15.60
CA LYS A 28 28.57 13.08 -15.38
C LYS A 28 28.83 12.80 -13.91
N ILE A 29 28.25 11.73 -13.43
CA ILE A 29 28.52 11.13 -12.11
C ILE A 29 28.99 9.71 -12.33
N ASP A 30 30.08 9.36 -11.67
CA ASP A 30 30.62 7.99 -11.63
C ASP A 30 30.97 7.66 -10.17
N ARG A 31 30.38 6.61 -9.65
CA ARG A 31 30.54 6.15 -8.26
C ARG A 31 30.99 4.69 -8.24
N PRO A 32 32.25 4.44 -8.47
CA PRO A 32 32.82 3.07 -8.58
C PRO A 32 32.76 2.29 -7.27
N GLN A 33 32.65 2.98 -6.12
CA GLN A 33 32.46 2.39 -4.78
C GLN A 33 31.02 2.49 -4.28
N GLY A 34 30.09 2.96 -5.14
CA GLY A 34 28.73 3.28 -4.74
C GLY A 34 28.61 4.63 -4.03
N PHE A 35 27.49 4.82 -3.40
CA PHE A 35 27.15 5.97 -2.56
C PHE A 35 26.67 5.45 -1.21
N ASP A 36 26.95 6.13 -0.13
CA ASP A 36 26.64 5.70 1.24
C ASP A 36 25.16 5.74 1.61
N THR A 37 24.31 6.07 0.64
CA THR A 37 22.85 6.21 0.78
C THR A 37 22.14 5.45 -0.32
N HIS A 38 20.86 5.09 -0.09
CA HIS A 38 19.94 4.73 -1.14
C HIS A 38 19.64 5.95 -2.00
N GLN A 39 19.45 5.75 -3.30
CA GLN A 39 19.10 6.82 -4.22
C GLN A 39 18.01 6.40 -5.19
N PHE A 40 16.95 7.20 -5.28
CA PHE A 40 16.09 7.28 -6.45
C PHE A 40 16.50 8.50 -7.26
N LEU A 41 16.76 8.31 -8.55
CA LEU A 41 17.07 9.38 -9.50
C LEU A 41 16.32 9.12 -10.79
N TRP A 42 15.70 10.15 -11.36
CA TRP A 42 14.94 10.03 -12.62
C TRP A 42 15.12 11.25 -13.52
N VAL A 43 14.83 11.04 -14.82
CA VAL A 43 14.93 12.06 -15.85
C VAL A 43 13.61 12.82 -15.93
N VAL A 44 13.66 14.11 -15.63
CA VAL A 44 12.52 15.02 -15.77
C VAL A 44 12.40 15.54 -17.21
N LYS A 45 13.55 15.78 -17.89
CA LYS A 45 13.59 16.23 -19.28
C LYS A 45 14.88 15.83 -19.96
N GLY A 46 14.81 15.50 -21.25
CA GLY A 46 15.96 15.06 -22.02
C GLY A 46 16.28 13.57 -21.83
N SER A 47 17.54 13.19 -21.92
CA SER A 47 17.98 11.81 -21.80
C SER A 47 19.40 11.67 -21.26
N GLY A 48 19.66 10.52 -20.64
CA GLY A 48 20.97 10.17 -20.13
C GLY A 48 21.30 8.69 -20.33
N ARG A 49 22.58 8.37 -20.19
CA ARG A 49 23.07 7.01 -20.09
C ARG A 49 23.33 6.69 -18.63
N PHE A 50 22.75 5.60 -18.16
CA PHE A 50 22.83 5.13 -16.77
C PHE A 50 23.49 3.78 -16.73
N TRP A 51 24.31 3.53 -15.70
CA TRP A 51 24.91 2.20 -15.45
C TRP A 51 24.86 1.84 -13.97
N ALA A 52 24.63 0.57 -13.70
CA ALA A 52 24.71 -0.02 -12.37
C ALA A 52 25.16 -1.49 -12.47
N SER A 53 26.10 -1.89 -11.63
CA SER A 53 26.57 -3.28 -11.52
C SER A 53 26.88 -3.98 -12.86
N GLY A 54 27.37 -3.24 -13.85
CA GLY A 54 27.75 -3.78 -15.17
C GLY A 54 26.67 -3.68 -16.25
N GLU A 55 25.43 -3.38 -15.92
CA GLU A 55 24.41 -3.02 -16.90
C GLU A 55 24.45 -1.54 -17.26
N THR A 56 24.15 -1.23 -18.53
CA THR A 56 24.03 0.15 -19.02
C THR A 56 22.75 0.31 -19.83
N ARG A 57 22.00 1.38 -19.58
CA ARG A 57 20.80 1.76 -20.34
C ARG A 57 20.78 3.24 -20.68
N ALA A 58 20.23 3.56 -21.85
CA ALA A 58 19.80 4.91 -22.17
C ALA A 58 18.39 5.10 -21.60
N LEU A 59 18.21 6.13 -20.75
CA LEU A 59 16.94 6.48 -20.17
C LEU A 59 16.55 7.88 -20.60
N GLY A 60 15.32 8.04 -21.07
CA GLY A 60 14.69 9.31 -21.38
C GLY A 60 13.81 9.82 -20.26
N GLN A 61 13.09 10.89 -20.55
CA GLN A 61 12.10 11.49 -19.65
C GLN A 61 11.12 10.43 -19.11
N GLY A 62 10.83 10.47 -17.82
CA GLY A 62 9.93 9.55 -17.15
C GLY A 62 10.56 8.19 -16.77
N TYR A 63 11.88 8.04 -16.90
CA TYR A 63 12.61 6.84 -16.46
C TYR A 63 13.71 7.19 -15.48
N GLY A 64 14.06 6.25 -14.60
CA GLY A 64 15.06 6.46 -13.57
C GLY A 64 15.85 5.21 -13.18
N LEU A 65 16.76 5.42 -12.25
CA LEU A 65 17.59 4.40 -11.61
C LEU A 65 17.38 4.50 -10.08
N PHE A 66 17.09 3.37 -9.46
CA PHE A 66 17.24 3.18 -8.02
C PHE A 66 18.53 2.42 -7.74
N THR A 67 19.24 2.80 -6.68
CA THR A 67 20.35 2.04 -6.13
C THR A 67 20.28 2.00 -4.60
N ARG A 68 20.55 0.83 -4.02
CA ARG A 68 20.85 0.74 -2.59
C ARG A 68 22.19 1.40 -2.27
N ALA A 69 22.40 1.67 -0.98
CA ALA A 69 23.69 2.16 -0.49
C ALA A 69 24.83 1.23 -0.92
N ASN A 70 25.98 1.80 -1.25
CA ASN A 70 27.22 1.14 -1.66
C ASN A 70 27.14 0.35 -2.98
N VAL A 71 26.06 0.49 -3.74
CA VAL A 71 25.98 -0.12 -5.08
C VAL A 71 26.70 0.76 -6.10
N ARG A 72 27.62 0.16 -6.83
CA ARG A 72 28.36 0.81 -7.93
C ARG A 72 27.41 1.27 -9.03
N HIS A 73 27.44 2.55 -9.35
CA HIS A 73 26.59 3.13 -10.37
C HIS A 73 27.11 4.46 -10.91
N GLY A 74 26.51 4.92 -11.98
CA GLY A 74 26.75 6.26 -12.50
C GLY A 74 25.77 6.62 -13.61
N TYR A 75 25.87 7.86 -14.07
CA TYR A 75 25.05 8.39 -15.14
C TYR A 75 25.71 9.61 -15.78
N GLU A 76 25.37 9.87 -17.03
CA GLU A 76 25.84 11.03 -17.80
C GLU A 76 24.82 11.42 -18.85
N SER A 77 24.88 12.65 -19.37
CA SER A 77 24.08 13.09 -20.49
C SER A 77 24.32 12.22 -21.74
N ALA A 78 23.27 11.89 -22.47
CA ALA A 78 23.37 11.24 -23.78
C ALA A 78 23.64 12.25 -24.93
N GLY A 79 23.84 13.52 -24.58
CA GLY A 79 23.94 14.67 -25.48
C GLY A 79 22.69 15.53 -25.41
N GLY A 80 22.87 16.84 -25.21
CA GLY A 80 21.75 17.79 -25.08
C GLY A 80 21.28 17.96 -23.63
N GLN A 81 19.98 18.24 -23.48
CA GLN A 81 19.41 18.51 -22.16
C GLN A 81 19.33 17.24 -21.33
N PHE A 82 19.74 17.33 -20.08
CA PHE A 82 19.68 16.25 -19.12
C PHE A 82 19.29 16.83 -17.75
N HIS A 83 17.97 16.94 -17.50
CA HIS A 83 17.39 17.40 -16.25
C HIS A 83 16.97 16.20 -15.41
N THR A 84 17.49 16.11 -14.21
CA THR A 84 17.19 15.02 -13.28
C THR A 84 16.68 15.55 -11.96
N MET A 85 15.86 14.75 -11.29
CA MET A 85 15.53 14.89 -9.87
C MET A 85 15.99 13.66 -9.11
N TRP A 86 16.23 13.82 -7.80
CA TRP A 86 16.61 12.72 -6.93
C TRP A 86 16.17 12.90 -5.49
N VAL A 87 16.07 11.77 -4.81
CA VAL A 87 15.99 11.66 -3.34
C VAL A 87 17.05 10.66 -2.90
N THR A 88 17.90 11.06 -1.93
CA THR A 88 18.80 10.12 -1.25
C THR A 88 18.41 10.01 0.22
N PHE A 89 18.49 8.80 0.76
CA PHE A 89 18.09 8.51 2.13
C PHE A 89 18.87 7.31 2.69
N THR A 90 18.86 7.16 4.01
CA THR A 90 19.33 5.96 4.72
C THR A 90 18.18 5.36 5.51
N GLY A 91 18.27 4.08 5.85
CA GLY A 91 17.18 3.32 6.45
C GLY A 91 16.20 2.80 5.39
N ALA A 92 15.02 2.36 5.82
CA ALA A 92 14.00 1.75 4.99
C ALA A 92 14.36 0.37 4.40
N GLU A 93 15.40 -0.30 4.86
CA GLU A 93 15.81 -1.62 4.38
C GLU A 93 14.65 -2.62 4.46
N ALA A 94 13.96 -2.69 5.60
CA ALA A 94 12.81 -3.58 5.79
C ALA A 94 11.64 -3.27 4.82
N LEU A 95 11.45 -2.00 4.47
CA LEU A 95 10.47 -1.58 3.47
C LEU A 95 10.89 -2.04 2.07
N LEU A 96 12.13 -1.75 1.67
CA LEU A 96 12.68 -2.17 0.37
C LEU A 96 12.63 -3.68 0.19
N ASP A 97 12.96 -4.44 1.25
CA ASP A 97 12.91 -5.90 1.25
C ASP A 97 11.48 -6.44 1.15
N ALA A 98 10.51 -5.80 1.83
CA ALA A 98 9.10 -6.18 1.77
C ALA A 98 8.49 -6.03 0.37
N TYR A 99 9.02 -5.11 -0.46
CA TYR A 99 8.64 -4.96 -1.88
C TYR A 99 9.53 -5.76 -2.83
N GLY A 100 10.50 -6.53 -2.32
CA GLY A 100 11.44 -7.31 -3.14
C GLY A 100 12.36 -6.45 -4.00
N VAL A 101 12.64 -5.22 -3.57
CA VAL A 101 13.53 -4.31 -4.30
C VAL A 101 14.97 -4.84 -4.21
N GLY A 102 15.57 -5.10 -5.37
CA GLY A 102 16.97 -5.54 -5.46
C GLY A 102 17.97 -4.43 -5.11
N ASP A 103 19.24 -4.74 -5.27
CA ASP A 103 20.33 -3.79 -5.01
C ASP A 103 20.24 -2.54 -5.90
N TRP A 104 19.72 -2.70 -7.11
CA TRP A 104 19.45 -1.64 -8.07
C TRP A 104 18.35 -2.04 -9.04
N MET A 105 17.69 -1.05 -9.66
CA MET A 105 16.72 -1.27 -10.74
C MET A 105 16.57 -0.03 -11.60
N PHE A 106 16.26 -0.22 -12.88
CA PHE A 106 15.66 0.83 -13.71
C PHE A 106 14.14 0.80 -13.52
N PHE A 107 13.53 1.98 -13.45
CA PHE A 107 12.08 2.09 -13.23
C PHE A 107 11.44 3.14 -14.14
N ALA A 108 10.16 2.99 -14.43
CA ALA A 108 9.33 4.04 -14.99
C ALA A 108 8.82 4.92 -13.85
N ALA A 109 9.14 6.21 -13.89
CA ALA A 109 8.73 7.14 -12.85
C ALA A 109 7.22 7.43 -12.97
N PRO A 110 6.42 7.22 -11.92
CA PRO A 110 5.02 7.61 -11.91
C PRO A 110 4.85 9.12 -12.13
N ASP A 111 3.77 9.53 -12.77
CA ASP A 111 3.52 10.94 -13.12
C ASP A 111 3.54 11.88 -11.90
N PHE A 112 3.12 11.39 -10.75
CA PHE A 112 3.11 12.16 -9.51
C PHE A 112 4.48 12.35 -8.85
N LEU A 113 5.52 11.59 -9.26
CA LEU A 113 6.79 11.48 -8.52
C LEU A 113 7.49 12.83 -8.35
N SER A 114 7.53 13.65 -9.41
CA SER A 114 8.19 14.96 -9.33
C SER A 114 7.47 15.89 -8.36
N SER A 115 6.14 16.01 -8.43
CA SER A 115 5.36 16.86 -7.52
C SER A 115 5.37 16.36 -6.07
N ALA A 116 5.32 15.04 -5.86
CA ALA A 116 5.45 14.43 -4.53
C ALA A 116 6.84 14.69 -3.93
N THR A 117 7.88 14.71 -4.75
CA THR A 117 9.25 15.00 -4.28
C THR A 117 9.45 16.47 -3.95
N GLU A 118 8.89 17.39 -4.72
CA GLU A 118 8.87 18.82 -4.35
C GLU A 118 8.10 19.06 -3.04
N GLN A 119 7.00 18.34 -2.84
CA GLN A 119 6.26 18.39 -1.57
C GLN A 119 7.10 17.83 -0.42
N LEU A 120 7.77 16.67 -0.62
CA LEU A 120 8.67 16.10 0.38
C LEU A 120 9.77 17.08 0.76
N GLU A 121 10.40 17.74 -0.21
CA GLU A 121 11.44 18.75 0.05
C GLU A 121 10.91 19.86 0.94
N ARG A 122 9.75 20.46 0.61
CA ARG A 122 9.09 21.50 1.43
C ARG A 122 8.77 21.02 2.84
N LEU A 123 8.24 19.81 2.99
CA LEU A 123 7.91 19.22 4.30
C LEU A 123 9.17 18.98 5.13
N CYS A 124 10.24 18.49 4.53
CA CYS A 124 11.50 18.23 5.22
C CYS A 124 12.19 19.53 5.66
N GLN A 125 12.16 20.58 4.83
CA GLN A 125 12.72 21.90 5.16
C GLN A 125 11.98 22.56 6.32
N ASN A 126 10.66 22.37 6.42
CA ASN A 126 9.82 22.96 7.48
C ASN A 126 9.65 22.04 8.70
N ALA A 127 10.19 20.84 8.69
CA ALA A 127 10.02 19.88 9.78
C ALA A 127 10.85 20.27 11.01
N ALA A 128 10.22 20.31 12.17
CA ALA A 128 10.84 20.69 13.43
C ALA A 128 11.87 19.66 13.94
N THR A 129 11.73 18.39 13.58
CA THR A 129 12.57 17.30 14.10
C THR A 129 12.95 16.30 13.02
N ALA A 130 14.05 15.55 13.24
CA ALA A 130 14.46 14.42 12.39
C ALA A 130 13.40 13.34 12.31
N MET A 131 12.65 13.09 13.38
CA MET A 131 11.55 12.12 13.40
C MET A 131 10.45 12.49 12.40
N VAL A 132 10.07 13.76 12.33
CA VAL A 132 9.05 14.26 11.40
C VAL A 132 9.58 14.16 9.95
N ARG A 133 10.83 14.54 9.70
CA ARG A 133 11.47 14.36 8.38
C ARG A 133 11.49 12.88 7.96
N SER A 134 11.85 12.00 8.88
CA SER A 134 11.86 10.57 8.66
C SER A 134 10.48 10.03 8.31
N ALA A 135 9.44 10.45 9.01
CA ALA A 135 8.06 10.04 8.72
C ALA A 135 7.62 10.48 7.31
N HIS A 136 7.91 11.73 6.92
CA HIS A 136 7.60 12.20 5.56
C HIS A 136 8.35 11.41 4.48
N THR A 137 9.64 11.15 4.69
CA THR A 137 10.46 10.37 3.74
C THR A 137 9.98 8.94 3.63
N TYR A 138 9.61 8.31 4.75
CA TYR A 138 9.08 6.96 4.77
C TYR A 138 7.74 6.87 4.02
N THR A 139 6.82 7.83 4.26
CA THR A 139 5.54 7.91 3.55
C THR A 139 5.75 8.06 2.04
N TRP A 140 6.61 8.98 1.62
CA TRP A 140 6.98 9.17 0.21
C TRP A 140 7.52 7.87 -0.42
N ALA A 141 8.41 7.15 0.29
CA ALA A 141 8.96 5.89 -0.19
C ALA A 141 7.89 4.80 -0.33
N VAL A 142 6.93 4.72 0.62
CA VAL A 142 5.79 3.78 0.52
C VAL A 142 4.94 4.10 -0.70
N GLU A 143 4.53 5.36 -0.90
CA GLU A 143 3.71 5.78 -2.04
C GLU A 143 4.39 5.47 -3.38
N LEU A 144 5.70 5.73 -3.47
CA LEU A 144 6.47 5.40 -4.67
C LEU A 144 6.54 3.89 -4.90
N LEU A 145 6.84 3.10 -3.87
CA LEU A 145 6.95 1.64 -3.99
C LEU A 145 5.60 0.98 -4.32
N GLU A 146 4.49 1.46 -3.74
CA GLU A 146 3.14 1.01 -4.12
C GLU A 146 2.84 1.27 -5.61
N ALA A 147 3.31 2.39 -6.16
CA ALA A 147 3.14 2.70 -7.57
C ALA A 147 4.08 1.90 -8.49
N LEU A 148 5.32 1.64 -8.07
CA LEU A 148 6.28 0.85 -8.84
C LEU A 148 6.02 -0.65 -8.78
N PHE A 149 5.52 -1.14 -7.66
CA PHE A 149 5.19 -2.54 -7.40
C PHE A 149 3.73 -2.65 -6.97
N PRO A 150 2.78 -2.29 -7.83
CA PRO A 150 1.38 -2.40 -7.48
C PRO A 150 1.12 -3.83 -7.05
N ARG A 151 0.86 -4.04 -5.78
CA ARG A 151 0.42 -5.34 -5.28
C ARG A 151 -0.88 -5.60 -6.00
N GLY A 152 -0.86 -6.52 -6.95
CA GLY A 152 -2.09 -6.98 -7.55
C GLY A 152 -3.01 -7.37 -6.40
N GLU A 153 -4.24 -6.86 -6.43
CA GLU A 153 -5.24 -7.20 -5.41
C GLU A 153 -5.25 -8.72 -5.22
N THR A 154 -4.97 -9.17 -4.00
CA THR A 154 -4.90 -10.60 -3.69
C THR A 154 -6.25 -11.26 -3.98
N LEU A 155 -6.28 -12.57 -4.16
CA LEU A 155 -7.55 -13.29 -4.33
C LEU A 155 -8.48 -13.01 -3.14
N ARG A 156 -7.96 -13.03 -1.94
CA ARG A 156 -8.71 -12.70 -0.71
C ARG A 156 -9.33 -11.31 -0.77
N GLU A 157 -8.59 -10.30 -1.18
CA GLU A 157 -9.06 -8.93 -1.28
C GLU A 157 -10.15 -8.78 -2.35
N ARG A 158 -9.95 -9.36 -3.54
CA ARG A 158 -10.97 -9.38 -4.61
C ARG A 158 -12.27 -10.05 -4.17
N VAL A 159 -12.15 -11.22 -3.55
CA VAL A 159 -13.32 -11.94 -3.02
C VAL A 159 -14.02 -11.14 -1.92
N ASN A 160 -13.27 -10.65 -0.93
CA ASN A 160 -13.86 -9.89 0.18
C ASN A 160 -14.54 -8.61 -0.30
N ARG A 161 -13.97 -7.89 -1.25
CA ARG A 161 -14.60 -6.72 -1.87
C ARG A 161 -15.92 -7.07 -2.52
N PHE A 162 -15.98 -8.14 -3.31
CA PHE A 162 -17.22 -8.64 -3.91
C PHE A 162 -18.26 -9.01 -2.84
N LEU A 163 -17.84 -9.73 -1.79
CA LEU A 163 -18.71 -10.10 -0.68
C LEU A 163 -19.25 -8.88 0.08
N GLU A 164 -18.43 -7.86 0.31
CA GLU A 164 -18.83 -6.60 0.96
C GLU A 164 -19.85 -5.79 0.14
N GLN A 165 -19.78 -5.87 -1.18
CA GLN A 165 -20.72 -5.23 -2.09
C GLN A 165 -22.05 -5.98 -2.18
N GLU A 166 -22.01 -7.32 -2.19
CA GLU A 166 -23.12 -8.19 -2.56
C GLU A 166 -23.74 -8.98 -1.38
N TYR A 167 -23.24 -8.79 -0.14
CA TYR A 167 -23.61 -9.60 1.03
C TYR A 167 -25.11 -9.73 1.28
N ALA A 168 -25.90 -8.73 0.89
CA ALA A 168 -27.33 -8.63 1.18
C ALA A 168 -28.19 -9.58 0.33
N ARG A 169 -27.68 -10.06 -0.80
CA ARG A 169 -28.41 -10.99 -1.67
C ARG A 169 -27.97 -12.44 -1.47
N ALA A 170 -28.77 -13.39 -1.96
CA ALA A 170 -28.35 -14.78 -2.03
C ALA A 170 -27.12 -14.90 -2.98
N LEU A 171 -26.04 -15.49 -2.50
CA LEU A 171 -24.80 -15.71 -3.23
C LEU A 171 -24.47 -17.19 -3.26
N SER A 172 -24.25 -17.74 -4.45
CA SER A 172 -23.68 -19.06 -4.65
C SER A 172 -22.16 -18.99 -4.75
N LEU A 173 -21.49 -20.10 -4.44
CA LEU A 173 -20.03 -20.21 -4.64
C LEU A 173 -19.64 -20.07 -6.12
N GLU A 174 -20.51 -20.47 -7.03
CA GLU A 174 -20.35 -20.33 -8.48
C GLU A 174 -20.30 -18.86 -8.89
N GLU A 175 -21.24 -18.03 -8.41
CA GLU A 175 -21.27 -16.60 -8.69
C GLU A 175 -20.03 -15.89 -8.13
N ILE A 176 -19.62 -16.24 -6.91
CA ILE A 176 -18.42 -15.69 -6.29
C ILE A 176 -17.17 -16.09 -7.09
N ALA A 177 -17.07 -17.33 -7.54
CA ALA A 177 -15.96 -17.81 -8.36
C ALA A 177 -15.90 -17.10 -9.72
N GLN A 178 -17.03 -16.92 -10.38
CA GLN A 178 -17.13 -16.17 -11.63
C GLN A 178 -16.69 -14.71 -11.48
N SER A 179 -17.05 -14.05 -10.37
CA SER A 179 -16.68 -12.66 -10.13
C SER A 179 -15.16 -12.42 -10.06
N VAL A 180 -14.39 -13.47 -9.77
CA VAL A 180 -12.92 -13.41 -9.70
C VAL A 180 -12.22 -14.22 -10.82
N GLY A 181 -13.00 -14.69 -11.82
CA GLY A 181 -12.48 -15.40 -12.99
C GLY A 181 -11.94 -16.82 -12.69
N MET A 182 -12.50 -17.52 -11.69
CA MET A 182 -12.05 -18.84 -11.25
C MET A 182 -13.17 -19.88 -11.30
N SER A 183 -12.79 -21.17 -11.33
CA SER A 183 -13.71 -22.23 -11.03
C SER A 183 -14.01 -22.31 -9.53
N ARG A 184 -15.19 -22.82 -9.14
CA ARG A 184 -15.56 -23.01 -7.73
C ARG A 184 -14.50 -23.78 -6.93
N PHE A 185 -13.96 -24.86 -7.50
CA PHE A 185 -12.94 -25.67 -6.84
C PHE A 185 -11.65 -24.89 -6.61
N ALA A 186 -11.16 -24.20 -7.65
CA ALA A 186 -9.97 -23.36 -7.55
C ALA A 186 -10.14 -22.23 -6.53
N LEU A 187 -11.30 -21.56 -6.53
CA LEU A 187 -11.63 -20.52 -5.54
C LEU A 187 -11.57 -21.05 -4.11
N CYS A 188 -12.29 -22.17 -3.84
CA CYS A 188 -12.36 -22.71 -2.47
C CYS A 188 -10.98 -23.08 -1.93
N HIS A 189 -10.14 -23.71 -2.76
CA HIS A 189 -8.80 -24.13 -2.38
C HIS A 189 -7.87 -22.93 -2.16
N ALA A 190 -7.78 -22.02 -3.14
CA ALA A 190 -6.88 -20.87 -3.08
C ALA A 190 -7.28 -19.88 -1.98
N TYR A 191 -8.59 -19.60 -1.84
CA TYR A 191 -9.07 -18.70 -0.79
C TYR A 191 -8.81 -19.27 0.62
N ALA A 192 -9.05 -20.57 0.83
CA ALA A 192 -8.78 -21.20 2.12
C ALA A 192 -7.29 -21.19 2.48
N ALA A 193 -6.40 -21.40 1.50
CA ALA A 193 -4.96 -21.34 1.68
C ALA A 193 -4.48 -19.92 2.08
N GLU A 194 -5.06 -18.89 1.45
CA GLU A 194 -4.67 -17.48 1.68
C GLU A 194 -5.34 -16.88 2.92
N ALA A 195 -6.64 -17.15 3.14
CA ALA A 195 -7.45 -16.52 4.18
C ALA A 195 -7.55 -17.33 5.49
N GLY A 196 -7.11 -18.60 5.50
CA GLY A 196 -7.27 -19.51 6.65
C GLY A 196 -8.73 -19.85 6.98
N THR A 197 -9.67 -19.56 6.05
CA THR A 197 -11.11 -19.78 6.26
C THR A 197 -11.81 -20.01 4.92
N THR A 198 -13.07 -20.49 4.96
CA THR A 198 -13.85 -20.67 3.72
C THR A 198 -14.52 -19.36 3.29
N VAL A 199 -14.77 -19.22 1.97
CA VAL A 199 -15.51 -18.09 1.38
C VAL A 199 -16.87 -17.87 2.05
N MET A 200 -17.65 -18.94 2.25
CA MET A 200 -18.97 -18.85 2.91
C MET A 200 -18.87 -18.44 4.37
N ASN A 201 -17.79 -18.84 5.06
CA ASN A 201 -17.55 -18.38 6.44
C ASN A 201 -17.21 -16.88 6.49
N ALA A 202 -16.42 -16.39 5.53
CA ALA A 202 -16.15 -14.95 5.37
C ALA A 202 -17.44 -14.17 5.06
N LEU A 203 -18.28 -14.64 4.14
CA LEU A 203 -19.58 -14.02 3.83
C LEU A 203 -20.44 -13.92 5.09
N ASN A 204 -20.58 -15.00 5.84
CA ASN A 204 -21.37 -14.99 7.07
C ASN A 204 -20.79 -14.05 8.14
N GLN A 205 -19.47 -13.90 8.20
CA GLN A 205 -18.81 -12.95 9.08
C GLN A 205 -19.18 -11.50 8.70
N ILE A 206 -19.11 -11.15 7.42
CA ILE A 206 -19.51 -9.85 6.90
C ILE A 206 -20.98 -9.58 7.26
N ARG A 207 -21.88 -10.50 6.94
CA ARG A 207 -23.31 -10.40 7.24
C ARG A 207 -23.59 -10.12 8.73
N VAL A 208 -22.91 -10.84 9.62
CA VAL A 208 -23.04 -10.64 11.08
C VAL A 208 -22.51 -9.26 11.49
N GLN A 209 -21.41 -8.78 10.93
CA GLN A 209 -20.92 -7.41 11.22
C GLN A 209 -21.92 -6.33 10.76
N LYS A 210 -22.52 -6.49 9.57
CA LYS A 210 -23.59 -5.58 9.11
C LYS A 210 -24.82 -5.67 10.02
N ALA A 211 -25.24 -6.87 10.43
CA ALA A 211 -26.36 -7.07 11.36
C ALA A 211 -26.11 -6.39 12.71
N LYS A 212 -24.91 -6.44 13.28
CA LYS A 212 -24.56 -5.70 14.51
C LYS A 212 -24.86 -4.21 14.39
N ARG A 213 -24.55 -3.61 13.24
CA ARG A 213 -24.85 -2.18 12.99
C ARG A 213 -26.35 -1.92 12.97
N PHE A 214 -27.13 -2.72 12.23
CA PHE A 214 -28.58 -2.59 12.19
C PHE A 214 -29.23 -2.79 13.58
N LEU A 215 -28.79 -3.80 14.34
CA LEU A 215 -29.26 -4.05 15.69
C LEU A 215 -29.01 -2.88 16.65
N ARG A 216 -27.89 -2.18 16.46
CA ARG A 216 -27.50 -1.04 17.31
C ARG A 216 -28.24 0.27 16.95
N TYR A 217 -28.46 0.48 15.65
CA TYR A 217 -28.90 1.80 15.17
C TYR A 217 -30.31 1.85 14.61
N THR A 218 -31.03 0.71 14.54
CA THR A 218 -32.42 0.66 14.04
C THR A 218 -33.34 -0.10 14.98
N ALA A 219 -34.65 0.24 14.90
CA ALA A 219 -35.71 -0.48 15.60
C ALA A 219 -36.30 -1.65 14.77
N SER A 220 -35.75 -1.97 13.60
CA SER A 220 -36.24 -3.01 12.70
C SER A 220 -36.34 -4.36 13.40
N GLN A 221 -37.35 -5.17 13.04
CA GLN A 221 -37.49 -6.53 13.59
C GLN A 221 -36.25 -7.39 13.32
N ILE A 222 -35.88 -8.26 14.26
CA ILE A 222 -34.70 -9.10 14.17
C ILE A 222 -34.72 -9.98 12.92
N SER A 223 -35.89 -10.55 12.59
CA SER A 223 -36.08 -11.35 11.37
C SER A 223 -35.91 -10.52 10.09
N GLN A 224 -36.32 -9.27 10.12
CA GLN A 224 -36.10 -8.33 9.00
C GLN A 224 -34.64 -7.99 8.83
N ILE A 225 -33.92 -7.73 9.92
CA ILE A 225 -32.47 -7.50 9.88
C ILE A 225 -31.73 -8.71 9.29
N GLY A 226 -32.11 -9.93 9.70
CA GLY A 226 -31.53 -11.14 9.12
C GLY A 226 -31.68 -11.18 7.60
N ARG A 227 -32.89 -10.91 7.08
CA ARG A 227 -33.14 -10.83 5.63
C ARG A 227 -32.36 -9.70 4.94
N MET A 228 -32.32 -8.52 5.51
CA MET A 228 -31.53 -7.38 4.98
C MET A 228 -30.04 -7.67 4.93
N CYS A 229 -29.55 -8.55 5.79
CA CYS A 229 -28.15 -9.02 5.76
C CYS A 229 -27.93 -10.28 4.91
N GLY A 230 -28.92 -10.72 4.12
CA GLY A 230 -28.79 -11.83 3.18
C GLY A 230 -28.91 -13.22 3.80
N PHE A 231 -29.44 -13.36 5.03
CA PHE A 231 -29.73 -14.66 5.62
C PHE A 231 -31.08 -15.20 5.13
N GLU A 232 -31.11 -16.44 4.70
CA GLU A 232 -32.31 -17.11 4.17
C GLU A 232 -33.41 -17.32 5.22
N SER A 233 -33.03 -17.57 6.48
CA SER A 233 -33.98 -17.74 7.57
C SER A 233 -33.56 -17.05 8.86
N ALA A 234 -34.53 -16.65 9.64
CA ALA A 234 -34.31 -16.04 10.97
C ALA A 234 -33.59 -17.00 11.94
N SER A 235 -33.87 -18.30 11.85
CA SER A 235 -33.24 -19.33 12.67
C SER A 235 -31.77 -19.49 12.33
N TYR A 236 -31.42 -19.53 11.05
CA TYR A 236 -30.04 -19.61 10.62
C TYR A 236 -29.26 -18.33 10.96
N PHE A 237 -29.90 -17.17 10.79
CA PHE A 237 -29.34 -15.89 11.25
C PHE A 237 -29.00 -15.91 12.74
N ALA A 238 -29.98 -16.29 13.59
CA ALA A 238 -29.78 -16.30 15.04
C ALA A 238 -28.65 -17.26 15.46
N LYS A 239 -28.57 -18.45 14.82
CA LYS A 239 -27.51 -19.44 15.07
C LYS A 239 -26.13 -18.90 14.67
N GLU A 240 -25.98 -18.34 13.48
CA GLU A 240 -24.72 -17.79 12.97
C GLU A 240 -24.28 -16.55 13.75
N PHE A 241 -25.25 -15.71 14.15
CA PHE A 241 -24.97 -14.52 14.97
C PHE A 241 -24.44 -14.95 16.36
N ARG A 242 -25.14 -15.86 17.05
CA ARG A 242 -24.70 -16.35 18.36
C ARG A 242 -23.34 -17.07 18.31
N LYS A 243 -23.12 -17.88 17.26
CA LYS A 243 -21.83 -18.54 17.04
C LYS A 243 -20.66 -17.56 17.01
N ARG A 244 -20.85 -16.36 16.43
CA ARG A 244 -19.78 -15.36 16.23
C ARG A 244 -19.72 -14.28 17.30
N THR A 245 -20.77 -14.08 18.05
CA THR A 245 -20.85 -12.99 19.06
C THR A 245 -20.97 -13.49 20.49
N GLY A 246 -21.24 -14.77 20.67
CA GLY A 246 -21.51 -15.38 21.98
C GLY A 246 -22.95 -15.18 22.49
N VAL A 247 -23.72 -14.25 21.94
CA VAL A 247 -25.06 -13.89 22.38
C VAL A 247 -26.07 -13.89 21.20
N SER A 248 -27.35 -14.02 21.51
CA SER A 248 -28.39 -13.91 20.48
C SER A 248 -28.54 -12.47 19.95
N PRO A 249 -29.11 -12.27 18.74
CA PRO A 249 -29.43 -10.93 18.24
C PRO A 249 -30.28 -10.08 19.18
N SER A 250 -31.23 -10.70 19.89
CA SER A 250 -32.08 -10.03 20.89
C SER A 250 -31.27 -9.56 22.09
N GLU A 251 -30.45 -10.42 22.67
CA GLU A 251 -29.59 -10.09 23.81
C GLU A 251 -28.59 -9.00 23.42
N TYR A 252 -28.03 -9.08 22.20
CA TYR A 252 -27.13 -8.05 21.67
C TYR A 252 -27.77 -6.69 21.59
N ARG A 253 -29.02 -6.59 21.07
CA ARG A 253 -29.79 -5.34 21.02
C ARG A 253 -30.07 -4.78 22.40
N THR A 254 -30.50 -5.63 23.35
CA THR A 254 -30.87 -5.20 24.71
C THR A 254 -29.65 -4.77 25.52
N GLY A 255 -28.48 -5.38 25.31
CA GLY A 255 -27.24 -5.01 25.97
C GLY A 255 -26.81 -3.58 25.62
N PHE A 256 -26.98 -3.14 24.37
CA PHE A 256 -26.69 -1.75 23.96
C PHE A 256 -27.74 -0.73 24.42
N GLY A 257 -28.99 -1.15 24.66
CA GLY A 257 -30.04 -0.28 25.23
C GLY A 257 -29.81 0.07 26.70
N ARG A 258 -29.12 -0.79 27.43
CA ARG A 258 -28.82 -0.57 28.87
C ARG A 258 -27.64 0.38 29.10
N GLU A 259 -26.67 0.47 28.16
CA GLU A 259 -25.54 1.42 28.25
C GLU A 259 -25.99 2.87 28.00
N LYS A 260 -27.03 3.11 27.18
CA LYS A 260 -27.56 4.45 26.91
C LYS A 260 -28.49 5.00 28.03
N GLY A 261 -28.92 4.18 28.99
CA GLY A 261 -29.82 4.57 30.10
C GLY A 261 -29.06 4.82 31.42
N ARG A 262 -27.75 4.83 31.43
CA ARG A 262 -26.90 5.09 32.61
C ARG A 262 -26.03 6.35 32.49
N GLY A 263 -26.35 7.25 31.55
CA GLY A 263 -25.71 8.55 31.41
C GLY A 263 -26.65 9.70 31.79
#